data_6abed6ab692cd03fd25ba90b82a9b71f
#
_entry.id   6abed6ab692cd03fd25ba90b82a9b71f
#
_cell.length_a   1.000
_cell.length_b   1.000
_cell.length_c   1.000
_cell.angle_alpha   90.00
_cell.angle_beta   90.00
_cell.angle_gamma   90.00
#
_symmetry.space_group_name_H-M   'P 1'
#
loop_
_entity.id
_entity.type
_entity.pdbx_description
1 polymer ?
#
loop_
_entity_poly.entity_id
_entity_poly.type
_entity_poly.pdbx_seq_one_letter_code
_entity_poly.pdbx_strand_id
1 'polypeptide(L)'
;ASIEGAAKKGRIKIQSIDDYTSENVEIEIKLARGIYAQEVIDALYAYTDCEMSLSVNLLVIRENNPVPMTITDVIDYHAEKLIEILKAELELERGKLLDKLHQRTLERIFIEERIYQRIEEMETQAKVVQAVYDGLEPFKKEIRRKVTDEDIDRLLRIPIRRISLYDINKA
;
A
#
# COMPACT_ATOMS: atom_id res chain seq x y z
N ALA A 1 40.68 -20.19 11.40
CA ALA A 1 40.83 -21.04 12.61
C ALA A 1 40.31 -22.46 12.39
N SER A 2 39.00 -22.71 12.01
CA SER A 2 38.46 -24.10 11.87
C SER A 2 39.12 -24.87 10.73
N ILE A 3 39.36 -24.24 9.57
CA ILE A 3 40.05 -24.84 8.41
C ILE A 3 41.50 -25.21 8.76
N GLU A 4 42.26 -24.35 9.42
CA GLU A 4 43.59 -24.65 9.89
C GLU A 4 43.63 -25.80 10.90
N GLY A 5 42.68 -25.83 11.81
CA GLY A 5 42.51 -26.91 12.78
C GLY A 5 42.24 -28.26 12.11
N ALA A 6 41.40 -28.29 11.07
CA ALA A 6 41.13 -29.48 10.29
C ALA A 6 42.33 -29.92 9.45
N ALA A 7 43.11 -28.96 8.90
CA ALA A 7 44.35 -29.24 8.19
C ALA A 7 45.43 -29.83 9.11
N LYS A 8 45.67 -29.24 10.30
CA LYS A 8 46.61 -29.74 11.31
C LYS A 8 46.25 -31.16 11.79
N LYS A 9 44.94 -31.48 11.84
CA LYS A 9 44.47 -32.84 12.20
C LYS A 9 44.48 -33.82 11.01
N GLY A 10 45.01 -33.40 9.85
CA GLY A 10 45.11 -34.24 8.65
C GLY A 10 43.77 -34.60 8.00
N ARG A 11 42.68 -33.89 8.36
CA ARG A 11 41.35 -34.11 7.80
C ARG A 11 41.18 -33.53 6.40
N ILE A 12 41.93 -32.43 6.14
CA ILE A 12 41.91 -31.73 4.86
C ILE A 12 43.33 -31.56 4.39
N LYS A 13 43.61 -31.87 3.13
CA LYS A 13 44.94 -31.75 2.54
C LYS A 13 45.05 -30.45 1.76
N ILE A 14 45.58 -29.42 2.42
CA ILE A 14 45.81 -28.11 1.84
C ILE A 14 47.30 -27.75 1.90
N GLN A 15 47.74 -26.87 1.00
CA GLN A 15 49.13 -26.39 0.98
C GLN A 15 49.30 -25.10 1.78
N SER A 16 48.43 -24.09 1.54
CA SER A 16 48.41 -22.84 2.30
C SER A 16 46.98 -22.27 2.37
N ILE A 17 46.77 -21.38 3.33
CA ILE A 17 45.54 -20.57 3.48
C ILE A 17 46.04 -19.14 3.55
N ASP A 18 45.48 -18.30 2.68
CA ASP A 18 45.77 -16.87 2.63
C ASP A 18 44.42 -16.14 2.83
N ASP A 19 44.39 -15.20 3.80
CA ASP A 19 43.18 -14.44 4.14
C ASP A 19 43.30 -13.02 3.56
N TYR A 20 42.49 -12.70 2.58
CA TYR A 20 42.41 -11.40 1.92
C TYR A 20 41.16 -10.61 2.33
N THR A 21 40.54 -11.00 3.44
CA THR A 21 39.35 -10.33 3.95
C THR A 21 39.57 -8.84 4.16
N SER A 22 38.75 -8.02 3.47
CA SER A 22 38.71 -6.57 3.62
C SER A 22 37.26 -6.12 3.85
N GLU A 23 36.64 -5.44 2.91
CA GLU A 23 35.21 -5.13 2.91
C GLU A 23 34.37 -6.39 2.65
N ASN A 24 34.90 -7.30 1.82
CA ASN A 24 34.30 -8.62 1.57
C ASN A 24 35.21 -9.71 2.17
N VAL A 25 34.56 -10.78 2.65
CA VAL A 25 35.29 -11.95 3.18
C VAL A 25 35.84 -12.77 2.02
N GLU A 26 37.17 -12.89 1.92
CA GLU A 26 37.86 -13.64 0.88
C GLU A 26 38.99 -14.46 1.48
N ILE A 27 38.88 -15.78 1.35
CA ILE A 27 39.90 -16.72 1.84
C ILE A 27 40.34 -17.61 0.69
N GLU A 28 41.59 -17.52 0.30
CA GLU A 28 42.20 -18.38 -0.72
C GLU A 28 42.81 -19.63 -0.09
N ILE A 29 42.42 -20.80 -0.59
CA ILE A 29 42.97 -22.09 -0.15
C ILE A 29 43.73 -22.74 -1.30
N LYS A 30 45.08 -22.87 -1.16
CA LYS A 30 45.90 -23.54 -2.14
C LYS A 30 45.95 -25.04 -1.83
N LEU A 31 45.63 -25.85 -2.84
CA LEU A 31 45.58 -27.30 -2.70
C LEU A 31 46.94 -27.92 -3.01
N ALA A 32 47.26 -29.04 -2.39
CA ALA A 32 48.46 -29.82 -2.69
C ALA A 32 48.34 -30.46 -4.08
N ARG A 33 49.48 -30.75 -4.74
CA ARG A 33 49.48 -31.35 -6.06
C ARG A 33 48.77 -32.70 -6.08
N GLY A 34 47.89 -32.89 -7.09
CA GLY A 34 47.10 -34.12 -7.28
C GLY A 34 45.83 -34.22 -6.47
N ILE A 35 45.39 -33.13 -5.81
CA ILE A 35 44.10 -33.08 -5.09
C ILE A 35 43.13 -32.23 -5.90
N TYR A 36 41.96 -32.77 -6.13
CA TYR A 36 40.87 -32.08 -6.84
C TYR A 36 40.05 -31.23 -5.91
N ALA A 37 39.66 -30.04 -6.38
CA ALA A 37 38.85 -29.07 -5.59
C ALA A 37 37.59 -29.70 -5.04
N GLN A 38 36.89 -30.54 -5.82
CA GLN A 38 35.66 -31.17 -5.42
C GLN A 38 35.77 -32.01 -4.16
N GLU A 39 36.83 -32.80 -4.04
CA GLU A 39 37.09 -33.64 -2.83
C GLU A 39 37.37 -32.80 -1.58
N VAL A 40 37.99 -31.62 -1.77
CA VAL A 40 38.28 -30.70 -0.65
C VAL A 40 37.01 -29.94 -0.23
N ILE A 41 36.12 -29.59 -1.14
CA ILE A 41 34.84 -28.91 -0.84
C ILE A 41 34.00 -29.79 0.10
N ASP A 42 33.82 -31.06 -0.22
CA ASP A 42 33.05 -32.00 0.61
C ASP A 42 33.70 -32.17 2.00
N ALA A 43 35.04 -32.21 2.06
CA ALA A 43 35.79 -32.28 3.32
C ALA A 43 35.69 -30.98 4.14
N LEU A 44 35.63 -29.79 3.48
CA LEU A 44 35.42 -28.50 4.14
C LEU A 44 34.08 -28.46 4.83
N TYR A 45 32.99 -28.88 4.14
CA TYR A 45 31.66 -28.98 4.73
C TYR A 45 31.57 -29.97 5.89
N ALA A 46 32.24 -31.11 5.76
CA ALA A 46 32.17 -32.16 6.78
C ALA A 46 33.01 -31.89 8.05
N TYR A 47 34.15 -31.18 7.93
CA TYR A 47 35.17 -31.06 9.00
C TYR A 47 35.45 -29.65 9.45
N THR A 48 34.79 -28.63 8.90
CA THR A 48 34.99 -27.24 9.28
C THR A 48 33.67 -26.48 9.46
N ASP A 49 33.75 -25.26 9.96
CA ASP A 49 32.59 -24.38 10.16
C ASP A 49 32.20 -23.61 8.88
N CYS A 50 32.51 -24.19 7.68
CA CYS A 50 32.10 -23.59 6.40
C CYS A 50 30.60 -23.66 6.18
N GLU A 51 29.90 -24.55 6.91
CA GLU A 51 28.45 -24.65 6.95
C GLU A 51 27.97 -24.57 8.39
N MET A 52 27.02 -23.73 8.63
CA MET A 52 26.37 -23.58 9.94
C MET A 52 24.87 -23.77 9.81
N SER A 53 24.28 -24.63 10.65
CA SER A 53 22.84 -24.75 10.77
C SER A 53 22.30 -23.66 11.67
N LEU A 54 21.40 -22.83 11.14
CA LEU A 54 20.69 -21.82 11.90
C LEU A 54 19.25 -22.30 12.15
N SER A 55 18.91 -22.47 13.41
CA SER A 55 17.53 -22.74 13.80
C SER A 55 16.81 -21.40 14.02
N VAL A 56 15.88 -21.08 13.15
CA VAL A 56 15.10 -19.84 13.24
C VAL A 56 13.76 -20.15 13.90
N ASN A 57 13.57 -19.61 15.12
CA ASN A 57 12.29 -19.62 15.81
C ASN A 57 11.70 -18.23 15.74
N LEU A 58 10.77 -18.02 14.81
CA LEU A 58 10.11 -16.73 14.64
C LEU A 58 9.08 -16.52 15.74
N LEU A 59 9.25 -15.45 16.49
CA LEU A 59 8.25 -14.92 17.42
C LEU A 59 7.73 -13.60 16.85
N VAL A 60 6.47 -13.56 16.48
CA VAL A 60 5.83 -12.39 15.89
C VAL A 60 4.75 -11.82 16.81
N ILE A 61 4.45 -10.54 16.66
CA ILE A 61 3.33 -9.92 17.36
C ILE A 61 2.12 -9.94 16.43
N ARG A 62 1.11 -10.74 16.78
CA ARG A 62 -0.17 -10.80 16.09
C ARG A 62 -1.27 -10.34 17.03
N GLU A 63 -2.04 -9.31 16.63
CA GLU A 63 -3.13 -8.77 17.46
C GLU A 63 -2.69 -8.42 18.90
N ASN A 64 -1.52 -7.77 19.01
CA ASN A 64 -0.85 -7.39 20.25
C ASN A 64 -0.39 -8.57 21.15
N ASN A 65 -0.40 -9.78 20.65
CA ASN A 65 0.08 -10.96 21.37
C ASN A 65 1.30 -11.58 20.69
N PRO A 66 2.31 -12.03 21.44
CA PRO A 66 3.43 -12.76 20.87
C PRO A 66 2.97 -14.18 20.49
N VAL A 67 3.18 -14.55 19.22
CA VAL A 67 2.81 -15.85 18.67
C VAL A 67 4.00 -16.45 17.93
N PRO A 68 4.41 -17.69 18.22
CA PRO A 68 5.39 -18.39 17.41
C PRO A 68 4.74 -18.78 16.07
N MET A 69 5.41 -18.45 14.96
CA MET A 69 4.93 -18.75 13.61
C MET A 69 6.06 -19.30 12.76
N THR A 70 5.72 -20.14 11.80
CA THR A 70 6.65 -20.54 10.74
C THR A 70 6.79 -19.42 9.71
N ILE A 71 7.84 -19.48 8.89
CA ILE A 71 8.04 -18.51 7.79
C ILE A 71 6.84 -18.53 6.83
N THR A 72 6.33 -19.73 6.53
CA THR A 72 5.15 -19.91 5.65
C THR A 72 3.92 -19.23 6.24
N ASP A 73 3.63 -19.45 7.52
CA ASP A 73 2.48 -18.84 8.20
C ASP A 73 2.56 -17.31 8.20
N VAL A 74 3.77 -16.75 8.33
CA VAL A 74 3.99 -15.29 8.26
C VAL A 74 3.69 -14.76 6.85
N ILE A 75 4.17 -15.47 5.82
CA ILE A 75 3.92 -15.07 4.42
C ILE A 75 2.44 -15.13 4.10
N ASP A 76 1.76 -16.22 4.46
CA ASP A 76 0.33 -16.42 4.24
C ASP A 76 -0.49 -15.34 4.95
N TYR A 77 -0.19 -15.06 6.21
CA TYR A 77 -0.83 -13.99 6.97
C TYR A 77 -0.66 -12.62 6.30
N HIS A 78 0.54 -12.30 5.84
CA HIS A 78 0.78 -11.02 5.17
C HIS A 78 0.12 -10.93 3.80
N ALA A 79 0.02 -12.04 3.05
CA ALA A 79 -0.68 -12.08 1.78
C ALA A 79 -2.19 -11.83 1.97
N GLU A 80 -2.82 -12.50 2.94
CA GLU A 80 -4.23 -12.26 3.29
C GLU A 80 -4.46 -10.83 3.75
N LYS A 81 -3.60 -10.32 4.63
CA LYS A 81 -3.70 -8.96 5.16
C LYS A 81 -3.53 -7.89 4.10
N LEU A 82 -2.65 -8.13 3.13
CA LEU A 82 -2.48 -7.24 1.98
C LEU A 82 -3.77 -7.13 1.17
N ILE A 83 -4.44 -8.25 0.90
CA ILE A 83 -5.71 -8.28 0.17
C ILE A 83 -6.79 -7.49 0.94
N GLU A 84 -6.88 -7.64 2.26
CA GLU A 84 -7.82 -6.87 3.09
C GLU A 84 -7.56 -5.36 3.00
N ILE A 85 -6.29 -4.95 3.11
CA ILE A 85 -5.90 -3.54 3.04
C ILE A 85 -6.23 -2.96 1.66
N LEU A 86 -5.90 -3.66 0.57
CA LEU A 86 -6.22 -3.22 -0.79
C LEU A 86 -7.72 -3.07 -1.00
N LYS A 87 -8.54 -4.00 -0.50
CA LYS A 87 -10.00 -3.88 -0.55
C LYS A 87 -10.50 -2.65 0.21
N ALA A 88 -9.98 -2.40 1.41
CA ALA A 88 -10.35 -1.25 2.21
C ALA A 88 -9.95 0.07 1.53
N GLU A 89 -8.78 0.14 0.91
CA GLU A 89 -8.31 1.29 0.15
C GLU A 89 -9.21 1.59 -1.05
N LEU A 90 -9.54 0.55 -1.85
CA LEU A 90 -10.45 0.69 -2.99
C LEU A 90 -11.85 1.12 -2.57
N GLU A 91 -12.37 0.64 -1.43
CA GLU A 91 -13.68 1.06 -0.92
C GLU A 91 -13.68 2.52 -0.45
N LEU A 92 -12.58 3.00 0.15
CA LEU A 92 -12.40 4.41 0.48
C LEU A 92 -12.35 5.29 -0.78
N GLU A 93 -11.63 4.86 -1.81
CA GLU A 93 -11.55 5.60 -3.07
C GLU A 93 -12.91 5.62 -3.78
N ARG A 94 -13.59 4.49 -3.82
CA ARG A 94 -14.97 4.38 -4.32
C ARG A 94 -15.91 5.35 -3.59
N GLY A 95 -15.82 5.44 -2.27
CA GLY A 95 -16.58 6.40 -1.46
C GLY A 95 -16.34 7.84 -1.89
N LYS A 96 -15.06 8.24 -2.02
CA LYS A 96 -14.68 9.59 -2.48
C LYS A 96 -15.19 9.90 -3.90
N LEU A 97 -15.14 8.92 -4.80
CA LEU A 97 -15.64 9.08 -6.17
C LEU A 97 -17.16 9.21 -6.22
N LEU A 98 -17.88 8.44 -5.40
CA LEU A 98 -19.34 8.54 -5.29
C LEU A 98 -19.76 9.89 -4.72
N ASP A 99 -19.08 10.42 -3.71
CA ASP A 99 -19.34 11.76 -3.18
C ASP A 99 -19.06 12.85 -4.23
N LYS A 100 -17.96 12.72 -4.95
CA LYS A 100 -17.65 13.65 -6.05
C LYS A 100 -18.69 13.59 -7.16
N LEU A 101 -19.16 12.40 -7.52
CA LEU A 101 -20.22 12.22 -8.49
C LEU A 101 -21.53 12.85 -8.01
N HIS A 102 -21.91 12.63 -6.75
CA HIS A 102 -23.09 13.25 -6.14
C HIS A 102 -23.01 14.78 -6.20
N GLN A 103 -21.86 15.36 -5.79
CA GLN A 103 -21.67 16.82 -5.86
C GLN A 103 -21.79 17.36 -7.29
N ARG A 104 -21.19 16.67 -8.27
CA ARG A 104 -21.30 17.06 -9.68
C ARG A 104 -22.72 16.94 -10.23
N THR A 105 -23.46 15.92 -9.80
CA THR A 105 -24.88 15.76 -10.17
C THR A 105 -25.72 16.91 -9.61
N LEU A 106 -25.53 17.26 -8.33
CA LEU A 106 -26.24 18.39 -7.73
C LEU A 106 -25.89 19.72 -8.41
N GLU A 107 -24.59 19.96 -8.68
CA GLU A 107 -24.09 21.15 -9.38
C GLU A 107 -24.74 21.26 -10.78
N ARG A 108 -24.76 20.16 -11.53
CA ARG A 108 -25.40 20.10 -12.85
C ARG A 108 -26.88 20.48 -12.78
N ILE A 109 -27.66 19.81 -11.91
CA ILE A 109 -29.10 20.07 -11.76
C ILE A 109 -29.32 21.52 -11.31
N PHE A 110 -28.55 22.03 -10.35
CA PHE A 110 -28.65 23.40 -9.85
C PHE A 110 -28.49 24.44 -10.95
N ILE A 111 -27.57 24.22 -11.90
CA ILE A 111 -27.29 25.12 -13.02
C ILE A 111 -28.28 24.90 -14.16
N GLU A 112 -28.50 23.66 -14.61
CA GLU A 112 -29.39 23.31 -15.76
C GLU A 112 -30.84 23.74 -15.54
N GLU A 113 -31.34 23.48 -14.34
CA GLU A 113 -32.71 23.82 -13.95
C GLU A 113 -32.87 25.22 -13.38
N ARG A 114 -31.77 26.02 -13.45
CA ARG A 114 -31.73 27.43 -13.04
C ARG A 114 -32.24 27.66 -11.62
N ILE A 115 -31.99 26.71 -10.71
CA ILE A 115 -32.43 26.81 -9.32
C ILE A 115 -31.86 28.06 -8.65
N TYR A 116 -30.63 28.48 -9.06
CA TYR A 116 -30.00 29.70 -8.60
C TYR A 116 -30.84 30.98 -8.83
N GLN A 117 -31.71 31.02 -9.86
CA GLN A 117 -32.59 32.19 -10.10
C GLN A 117 -33.68 32.31 -9.05
N ARG A 118 -34.16 31.19 -8.50
CA ARG A 118 -35.17 31.21 -7.44
C ARG A 118 -34.66 31.80 -6.12
N ILE A 119 -33.35 31.89 -5.95
CA ILE A 119 -32.68 32.36 -4.74
C ILE A 119 -32.57 33.89 -4.73
N GLU A 120 -32.51 34.53 -5.92
CA GLU A 120 -32.31 35.98 -6.07
C GLU A 120 -33.41 36.81 -5.37
N GLU A 121 -34.61 36.26 -5.23
CA GLU A 121 -35.76 36.95 -4.62
C GLU A 121 -35.91 36.66 -3.10
N MET A 122 -35.02 35.88 -2.50
CA MET A 122 -35.14 35.43 -1.12
C MET A 122 -34.38 36.31 -0.12
N GLU A 123 -35.10 36.87 0.86
CA GLU A 123 -34.56 37.79 1.84
C GLU A 123 -33.82 37.12 3.02
N THR A 124 -34.01 35.81 3.25
CA THR A 124 -33.44 35.11 4.41
C THR A 124 -32.70 33.81 4.00
N GLN A 125 -31.62 33.50 4.68
CA GLN A 125 -30.84 32.28 4.39
C GLN A 125 -31.67 31.00 4.54
N ALA A 126 -32.58 30.95 5.52
CA ALA A 126 -33.45 29.78 5.70
C ALA A 126 -34.36 29.56 4.49
N LYS A 127 -34.92 30.65 3.90
CA LYS A 127 -35.74 30.56 2.67
C LYS A 127 -34.90 30.16 1.46
N VAL A 128 -33.62 30.62 1.37
CA VAL A 128 -32.69 30.23 0.32
C VAL A 128 -32.42 28.73 0.38
N VAL A 129 -32.13 28.19 1.52
CA VAL A 129 -31.89 26.75 1.72
C VAL A 129 -33.11 25.94 1.35
N GLN A 130 -34.32 26.36 1.79
CA GLN A 130 -35.58 25.68 1.48
C GLN A 130 -35.87 25.72 -0.03
N ALA A 131 -35.65 26.86 -0.68
CA ALA A 131 -35.87 27.01 -2.13
C ALA A 131 -34.95 26.08 -2.96
N VAL A 132 -33.70 25.84 -2.48
CA VAL A 132 -32.79 24.87 -3.12
C VAL A 132 -33.27 23.45 -2.91
N TYR A 133 -33.76 23.09 -1.72
CA TYR A 133 -34.36 21.78 -1.46
C TYR A 133 -35.56 21.52 -2.35
N ASP A 134 -36.47 22.46 -2.42
CA ASP A 134 -37.68 22.38 -3.24
C ASP A 134 -37.35 22.31 -4.74
N GLY A 135 -36.32 23.01 -5.16
CA GLY A 135 -35.78 22.95 -6.53
C GLY A 135 -35.16 21.61 -6.92
N LEU A 136 -34.53 20.94 -5.98
CA LEU A 136 -33.91 19.63 -6.17
C LEU A 136 -34.88 18.46 -6.01
N GLU A 137 -36.03 18.68 -5.37
CA GLU A 137 -37.00 17.61 -5.06
C GLU A 137 -37.48 16.81 -6.28
N PRO A 138 -37.82 17.42 -7.43
CA PRO A 138 -38.25 16.70 -8.63
C PRO A 138 -37.18 15.72 -9.15
N PHE A 139 -35.91 16.00 -8.88
CA PHE A 139 -34.75 15.27 -9.38
C PHE A 139 -34.21 14.22 -8.41
N LYS A 140 -34.92 13.90 -7.34
CA LYS A 140 -34.53 12.87 -6.34
C LYS A 140 -34.16 11.52 -6.95
N LYS A 141 -34.69 11.16 -8.12
CA LYS A 141 -34.35 9.90 -8.82
C LYS A 141 -32.94 9.89 -9.40
N GLU A 142 -32.39 11.06 -9.73
CA GLU A 142 -31.05 11.22 -10.25
C GLU A 142 -30.02 11.38 -9.11
N ILE A 143 -30.49 11.81 -7.95
CA ILE A 143 -29.67 12.08 -6.78
C ILE A 143 -29.49 10.79 -5.98
N ARG A 144 -28.26 10.29 -5.90
CA ARG A 144 -27.96 8.97 -5.32
C ARG A 144 -28.12 8.87 -3.81
N ARG A 145 -27.91 9.95 -3.08
CA ARG A 145 -28.07 10.03 -1.63
C ARG A 145 -28.88 11.26 -1.22
N LYS A 146 -29.37 11.26 0.01
CA LYS A 146 -30.09 12.42 0.55
C LYS A 146 -29.18 13.66 0.54
N VAL A 147 -29.74 14.78 0.06
CA VAL A 147 -29.06 16.08 0.08
C VAL A 147 -28.92 16.56 1.52
N THR A 148 -27.78 17.06 1.89
CA THR A 148 -27.47 17.61 3.21
C THR A 148 -27.32 19.13 3.13
N ASP A 149 -27.37 19.81 4.30
CA ASP A 149 -27.16 21.25 4.36
C ASP A 149 -25.76 21.65 3.87
N GLU A 150 -24.76 20.80 4.10
CA GLU A 150 -23.40 21.00 3.56
C GLU A 150 -23.37 20.97 2.02
N ASP A 151 -24.17 20.12 1.41
CA ASP A 151 -24.28 20.05 -0.05
C ASP A 151 -24.87 21.35 -0.60
N ILE A 152 -25.90 21.88 0.08
CA ILE A 152 -26.52 23.18 -0.27
C ILE A 152 -25.52 24.31 -0.10
N ASP A 153 -24.82 24.39 1.02
CA ASP A 153 -23.80 25.41 1.24
C ASP A 153 -22.72 25.40 0.14
N ARG A 154 -22.37 24.23 -0.37
CA ARG A 154 -21.42 24.09 -1.48
C ARG A 154 -22.02 24.61 -2.79
N LEU A 155 -23.31 24.33 -3.06
CA LEU A 155 -24.00 24.86 -4.24
C LEU A 155 -24.05 26.39 -4.21
N LEU A 156 -24.38 26.98 -3.07
CA LEU A 156 -24.43 28.43 -2.90
C LEU A 156 -23.07 29.15 -3.04
N ARG A 157 -21.98 28.43 -2.88
CA ARG A 157 -20.61 28.94 -3.08
C ARG A 157 -20.12 28.83 -4.53
N ILE A 158 -20.93 28.33 -5.46
CA ILE A 158 -20.54 28.23 -6.87
C ILE A 158 -20.38 29.65 -7.46
N PRO A 159 -19.21 30.00 -7.99
CA PRO A 159 -19.01 31.34 -8.54
C PRO A 159 -19.84 31.55 -9.82
N ILE A 160 -20.43 32.73 -9.95
CA ILE A 160 -21.28 33.13 -11.09
C ILE A 160 -20.59 32.88 -12.44
N ARG A 161 -19.27 33.08 -12.51
CA ARG A 161 -18.45 32.80 -13.71
C ARG A 161 -18.58 31.33 -14.17
N ARG A 162 -18.82 30.40 -13.25
CA ARG A 162 -18.96 28.98 -13.59
C ARG A 162 -20.34 28.67 -14.12
N ILE A 163 -21.35 29.37 -13.64
CA ILE A 163 -22.72 29.28 -14.13
C ILE A 163 -22.80 29.80 -15.56
N SER A 164 -22.24 30.98 -15.84
CA SER A 164 -22.24 31.60 -17.18
C SER A 164 -21.47 30.79 -18.22
N LEU A 165 -20.36 30.14 -17.87
CA LEU A 165 -19.62 29.25 -18.77
C LEU A 165 -20.38 27.97 -19.12
N TYR A 166 -21.22 27.48 -18.21
CA TYR A 166 -22.06 26.31 -18.46
C TYR A 166 -23.17 26.61 -19.46
N ASP A 167 -23.82 27.75 -19.32
CA ASP A 167 -24.87 28.23 -20.25
C ASP A 167 -24.31 28.50 -21.64
N ILE A 168 -23.09 29.02 -21.76
CA ILE A 168 -22.40 29.28 -23.05
C ILE A 168 -22.06 27.96 -23.78
N ASN A 169 -21.64 26.92 -23.07
CA ASN A 169 -21.31 25.63 -23.70
C ASN A 169 -22.52 24.79 -24.10
N LYS A 170 -23.73 25.19 -23.69
CA LYS A 170 -24.99 24.50 -24.00
C LYS A 170 -25.76 25.20 -25.15
N ALA A 171 -25.36 26.41 -25.51
CA ALA A 171 -25.89 27.17 -26.64
C ALA A 171 -25.08 26.92 -27.91
#